data_20111cd92cb4cd13897d36981bde0299
#
_entry.id   20111cd92cb4cd13897d36981bde0299
#
_cell.length_a   1.000
_cell.length_b   1.000
_cell.length_c   1.000
_cell.angle_alpha   90.00
_cell.angle_beta   90.00
_cell.angle_gamma   90.00
#
_symmetry.space_group_name_H-M   'P 1'
#
loop_
_entity.id
_entity.type
_entity.pdbx_description
1 polymer ?
#
loop_
_entity_poly.entity_id
_entity_poly.type
_entity_poly.pdbx_seq_one_letter_code
_entity_poly.pdbx_strand_id
1 'polypeptide(L)'
;MRLLLATAIITATAAAVAAIGLAAPPADAEVRTYNLAGFTKIEASAAFDIVFTQSPTYSVVIDSRHDGLHNIIVEKVGDTLRITRPKDKNIKGQIDDVVRISAPTLEALKFDAAIEFEADTLKVNDLTITAQAAVEIDIKNLQARNITIDAASEFDLAGTCNKLDATLGTASELTANKLKCRETRIEAGFASNAHAYASEKAIANAGMASTVRISGRPRDFTETHDRFDSKVSLAD
;
A
#
# COMPACT_ATOMS: atom_id res chain seq x y z
N MET A 1 -69.75 40.68 -11.45
CA MET A 1 -69.15 39.63 -10.66
C MET A 1 -68.17 38.89 -11.60
N ARG A 2 -66.88 39.27 -11.61
CA ARG A 2 -65.85 38.71 -12.51
C ARG A 2 -64.93 37.88 -11.67
N LEU A 3 -64.89 36.59 -11.95
CA LEU A 3 -63.99 35.59 -11.34
C LEU A 3 -62.60 35.72 -12.00
N LEU A 4 -61.57 36.02 -11.20
CA LEU A 4 -60.16 35.98 -11.63
C LEU A 4 -59.63 34.60 -11.30
N LEU A 5 -59.27 33.82 -12.34
CA LEU A 5 -58.49 32.59 -12.20
C LEU A 5 -57.02 32.99 -12.08
N ALA A 6 -56.37 32.61 -10.97
CA ALA A 6 -54.92 32.72 -10.81
C ALA A 6 -54.30 31.42 -11.29
N THR A 7 -53.49 31.49 -12.33
CA THR A 7 -52.71 30.38 -12.86
C THR A 7 -51.35 30.31 -12.12
N ALA A 8 -51.14 29.26 -11.31
CA ALA A 8 -49.86 29.01 -10.64
C ALA A 8 -48.91 28.34 -11.64
N ILE A 9 -47.78 29.01 -11.94
CA ILE A 9 -46.68 28.45 -12.73
C ILE A 9 -45.77 27.70 -11.78
N ILE A 10 -45.71 26.36 -11.90
CA ILE A 10 -44.77 25.52 -11.21
C ILE A 10 -43.49 25.45 -12.07
N THR A 11 -42.42 26.13 -11.64
CA THR A 11 -41.11 26.00 -12.21
C THR A 11 -40.44 24.76 -11.64
N ALA A 12 -40.31 23.72 -12.46
CA ALA A 12 -39.53 22.53 -12.12
C ALA A 12 -38.05 22.84 -12.33
N THR A 13 -37.28 22.97 -11.24
CA THR A 13 -35.81 23.00 -11.28
C THR A 13 -35.30 21.60 -11.50
N ALA A 14 -34.80 21.30 -12.69
CA ALA A 14 -34.07 20.07 -12.97
C ALA A 14 -32.69 20.16 -12.30
N ALA A 15 -32.48 19.37 -11.26
CA ALA A 15 -31.16 19.13 -10.68
C ALA A 15 -30.38 18.26 -11.66
N ALA A 16 -29.35 18.83 -12.28
CA ALA A 16 -28.38 18.08 -13.08
C ALA A 16 -27.53 17.22 -12.12
N VAL A 17 -27.81 15.94 -12.07
CA VAL A 17 -26.90 14.96 -11.46
C VAL A 17 -25.71 14.81 -12.42
N ALA A 18 -24.58 15.35 -12.03
CA ALA A 18 -23.31 15.10 -12.71
C ALA A 18 -22.99 13.60 -12.58
N ALA A 19 -23.21 12.84 -13.64
CA ALA A 19 -22.74 11.48 -13.74
C ALA A 19 -21.21 11.53 -13.79
N ILE A 20 -20.57 11.15 -12.68
CA ILE A 20 -19.15 10.82 -12.69
C ILE A 20 -19.02 9.62 -13.63
N GLY A 21 -18.41 9.86 -14.80
CA GLY A 21 -18.20 8.85 -15.80
C GLY A 21 -17.28 7.74 -15.26
N LEU A 22 -17.86 6.74 -14.67
CA LEU A 22 -17.22 5.45 -14.52
C LEU A 22 -17.07 4.89 -15.93
N ALA A 23 -15.84 4.85 -16.44
CA ALA A 23 -15.54 4.14 -17.66
C ALA A 23 -16.09 2.71 -17.52
N ALA A 24 -16.91 2.29 -18.47
CA ALA A 24 -17.41 0.92 -18.49
C ALA A 24 -16.21 -0.03 -18.56
N PRO A 25 -16.18 -1.10 -17.76
CA PRO A 25 -15.13 -2.11 -17.87
C PRO A 25 -15.08 -2.69 -19.30
N PRO A 26 -13.91 -3.06 -19.79
CA PRO A 26 -13.80 -3.74 -21.08
C PRO A 26 -14.69 -4.98 -21.11
N ALA A 27 -15.21 -5.34 -22.26
CA ALA A 27 -16.27 -6.34 -22.46
C ALA A 27 -15.95 -7.76 -21.94
N ASP A 28 -14.69 -8.04 -21.59
CA ASP A 28 -14.20 -9.35 -21.12
C ASP A 28 -13.74 -9.33 -19.64
N ALA A 29 -14.04 -8.27 -18.89
CA ALA A 29 -13.69 -8.18 -17.47
C ALA A 29 -14.78 -8.81 -16.60
N GLU A 30 -14.43 -9.81 -15.80
CA GLU A 30 -15.29 -10.38 -14.78
C GLU A 30 -15.03 -9.67 -13.44
N VAL A 31 -16.08 -9.09 -12.84
CA VAL A 31 -16.01 -8.39 -11.55
C VAL A 31 -16.73 -9.21 -10.49
N ARG A 32 -16.04 -9.46 -9.36
CA ARG A 32 -16.65 -10.16 -8.21
C ARG A 32 -16.48 -9.36 -6.94
N THR A 33 -17.59 -9.18 -6.22
CA THR A 33 -17.62 -8.53 -4.91
C THR A 33 -17.75 -9.59 -3.81
N TYR A 34 -16.94 -9.43 -2.76
CA TYR A 34 -16.95 -10.27 -1.58
C TYR A 34 -17.48 -9.48 -0.38
N ASN A 35 -18.47 -10.02 0.31
CA ASN A 35 -19.05 -9.39 1.50
C ASN A 35 -18.27 -9.82 2.76
N LEU A 36 -17.06 -9.27 2.90
CA LEU A 36 -16.13 -9.55 4.01
C LEU A 36 -15.89 -8.25 4.79
N ALA A 37 -15.97 -8.31 6.11
CA ALA A 37 -15.79 -7.17 6.98
C ALA A 37 -15.06 -7.55 8.28
N GLY A 38 -14.54 -6.55 9.02
CA GLY A 38 -13.85 -6.77 10.30
C GLY A 38 -12.44 -7.34 10.14
N PHE A 39 -11.77 -7.07 9.04
CA PHE A 39 -10.33 -7.33 8.88
C PHE A 39 -9.56 -6.03 9.10
N THR A 40 -8.36 -6.16 9.65
CA THR A 40 -7.37 -5.09 9.80
C THR A 40 -6.03 -5.46 9.19
N LYS A 41 -5.93 -6.67 8.63
CA LYS A 41 -4.71 -7.21 8.02
C LYS A 41 -5.01 -7.75 6.64
N ILE A 42 -4.05 -7.65 5.73
CA ILE A 42 -4.12 -8.23 4.39
C ILE A 42 -2.93 -9.18 4.21
N GLU A 43 -3.23 -10.40 3.82
CA GLU A 43 -2.25 -11.40 3.39
C GLU A 43 -2.55 -11.79 1.94
N ALA A 44 -1.58 -11.62 1.05
CA ALA A 44 -1.75 -12.01 -0.34
C ALA A 44 -0.52 -12.78 -0.86
N SER A 45 -0.79 -13.79 -1.66
CA SER A 45 0.23 -14.60 -2.31
C SER A 45 -0.19 -14.93 -3.74
N ALA A 46 0.67 -14.71 -4.68
CA ALA A 46 0.52 -14.70 -6.13
C ALA A 46 0.46 -13.28 -6.71
N ALA A 47 0.42 -13.15 -8.03
CA ALA A 47 0.42 -11.87 -8.71
C ALA A 47 -0.94 -11.17 -8.59
N PHE A 48 -0.94 -9.98 -8.00
CA PHE A 48 -2.11 -9.10 -7.86
C PHE A 48 -1.68 -7.63 -7.81
N ASP A 49 -2.50 -6.77 -8.42
CA ASP A 49 -2.46 -5.33 -8.21
C ASP A 49 -3.51 -4.99 -7.14
N ILE A 50 -3.07 -4.54 -5.97
CA ILE A 50 -3.94 -4.26 -4.82
C ILE A 50 -4.04 -2.76 -4.62
N VAL A 51 -5.24 -2.21 -4.79
CA VAL A 51 -5.53 -0.81 -4.50
C VAL A 51 -6.32 -0.71 -3.20
N PHE A 52 -5.71 -0.10 -2.18
CA PHE A 52 -6.33 0.09 -0.88
C PHE A 52 -6.85 1.51 -0.70
N THR A 53 -8.09 1.62 -0.21
CA THR A 53 -8.71 2.88 0.16
C THR A 53 -9.15 2.84 1.61
N GLN A 54 -8.63 3.70 2.47
CA GLN A 54 -9.12 3.82 3.83
C GLN A 54 -10.54 4.44 3.82
N SER A 55 -11.51 3.70 4.33
CA SER A 55 -12.93 4.08 4.31
C SER A 55 -13.66 3.50 5.51
N PRO A 56 -14.68 4.15 6.07
CA PRO A 56 -15.49 3.58 7.15
C PRO A 56 -16.23 2.30 6.75
N THR A 57 -16.36 2.01 5.46
CA THR A 57 -17.04 0.82 4.93
C THR A 57 -16.05 -0.18 4.38
N TYR A 58 -16.29 -1.47 4.69
CA TYR A 58 -15.54 -2.57 4.09
C TYR A 58 -16.02 -2.86 2.67
N SER A 59 -15.09 -3.08 1.77
CA SER A 59 -15.37 -3.56 0.41
C SER A 59 -14.18 -4.38 -0.08
N VAL A 60 -14.45 -5.48 -0.76
CA VAL A 60 -13.45 -6.28 -1.47
C VAL A 60 -14.01 -6.60 -2.83
N VAL A 61 -13.40 -6.05 -3.86
CA VAL A 61 -13.83 -6.21 -5.26
C VAL A 61 -12.63 -6.66 -6.07
N ILE A 62 -12.78 -7.75 -6.80
CA ILE A 62 -11.77 -8.22 -7.75
C ILE A 62 -12.29 -8.01 -9.16
N ASP A 63 -11.46 -7.37 -9.97
CA ASP A 63 -11.63 -7.16 -11.39
C ASP A 63 -10.56 -7.99 -12.10
N SER A 64 -11.00 -9.04 -12.78
CA SER A 64 -10.11 -9.98 -13.46
C SER A 64 -10.43 -10.02 -14.94
N ARG A 65 -9.41 -10.00 -15.75
CA ARG A 65 -9.51 -10.25 -17.18
C ARG A 65 -9.19 -11.72 -17.44
N HIS A 66 -9.84 -12.33 -18.45
CA HIS A 66 -9.51 -13.67 -18.93
C HIS A 66 -9.83 -14.84 -17.97
N ASP A 67 -11.09 -15.00 -17.54
CA ASP A 67 -11.56 -16.14 -16.71
C ASP A 67 -10.75 -16.39 -15.42
N GLY A 68 -10.00 -15.38 -14.94
CA GLY A 68 -9.09 -15.48 -13.81
C GLY A 68 -9.75 -15.68 -12.45
N LEU A 69 -10.99 -15.21 -12.27
CA LEU A 69 -11.69 -15.22 -10.99
C LEU A 69 -11.93 -16.61 -10.38
N HIS A 70 -12.06 -17.64 -11.22
CA HIS A 70 -12.22 -19.02 -10.74
C HIS A 70 -10.98 -19.56 -10.02
N ASN A 71 -9.85 -18.91 -10.18
CA ASN A 71 -8.57 -19.28 -9.61
C ASN A 71 -8.12 -18.37 -8.46
N ILE A 72 -9.01 -17.48 -7.98
CA ILE A 72 -8.72 -16.61 -6.85
C ILE A 72 -9.54 -17.07 -5.65
N ILE A 73 -8.87 -17.32 -4.54
CA ILE A 73 -9.46 -17.65 -3.26
C ILE A 73 -9.39 -16.42 -2.38
N VAL A 74 -10.56 -15.93 -1.95
CA VAL A 74 -10.66 -14.80 -1.03
C VAL A 74 -11.42 -15.25 0.20
N GLU A 75 -10.77 -15.17 1.34
CA GLU A 75 -11.34 -15.57 2.62
C GLU A 75 -10.94 -14.63 3.74
N LYS A 76 -11.72 -14.60 4.81
CA LYS A 76 -11.35 -13.92 6.04
C LYS A 76 -11.06 -14.94 7.13
N VAL A 77 -9.85 -14.91 7.67
CA VAL A 77 -9.41 -15.78 8.76
C VAL A 77 -9.04 -14.91 9.96
N GLY A 78 -9.87 -14.95 11.00
CA GLY A 78 -9.72 -14.01 12.12
C GLY A 78 -9.90 -12.56 11.69
N ASP A 79 -8.89 -11.74 11.85
CA ASP A 79 -8.81 -10.34 11.43
C ASP A 79 -8.02 -10.12 10.13
N THR A 80 -7.71 -11.20 9.42
CA THR A 80 -6.91 -11.18 8.19
C THR A 80 -7.76 -11.47 6.97
N LEU A 81 -7.74 -10.57 5.99
CA LEU A 81 -8.20 -10.82 4.63
C LEU A 81 -7.10 -11.54 3.88
N ARG A 82 -7.37 -12.78 3.44
CA ARG A 82 -6.42 -13.60 2.70
C ARG A 82 -6.85 -13.71 1.24
N ILE A 83 -5.90 -13.43 0.32
CA ILE A 83 -6.09 -13.48 -1.12
C ILE A 83 -5.00 -14.38 -1.72
N THR A 84 -5.41 -15.51 -2.29
CA THR A 84 -4.45 -16.51 -2.75
C THR A 84 -4.91 -17.14 -4.07
N ARG A 85 -4.01 -17.91 -4.68
CA ARG A 85 -4.33 -18.78 -5.82
C ARG A 85 -3.97 -20.23 -5.50
N PRO A 86 -4.73 -21.21 -6.03
CA PRO A 86 -4.34 -22.62 -5.93
C PRO A 86 -2.99 -22.86 -6.58
N LYS A 87 -2.09 -23.56 -5.88
CA LYS A 87 -0.73 -23.85 -6.36
C LYS A 87 -0.68 -24.75 -7.60
N ASP A 88 -1.74 -25.49 -7.86
CA ASP A 88 -1.77 -26.57 -8.86
C ASP A 88 -2.20 -26.13 -10.26
N LYS A 89 -2.46 -24.84 -10.45
CA LYS A 89 -2.91 -24.32 -11.74
C LYS A 89 -1.82 -23.47 -12.39
N ASN A 90 -1.27 -24.03 -13.48
CA ASN A 90 -0.45 -23.25 -14.42
C ASN A 90 -1.34 -22.21 -15.10
N ILE A 91 -1.39 -21.01 -14.56
CA ILE A 91 -2.08 -19.89 -15.19
C ILE A 91 -1.20 -19.43 -16.34
N LYS A 92 -1.63 -19.72 -17.56
CA LYS A 92 -0.95 -19.27 -18.77
C LYS A 92 -1.53 -17.91 -19.16
N GLY A 93 -0.71 -16.89 -19.22
CA GLY A 93 -1.09 -15.55 -19.66
C GLY A 93 -0.65 -14.45 -18.70
N GLN A 94 -0.83 -13.22 -19.12
CA GLN A 94 -0.60 -12.04 -18.31
C GLN A 94 -1.73 -11.98 -17.25
N ILE A 95 -1.36 -11.84 -16.01
CA ILE A 95 -2.30 -11.78 -14.90
C ILE A 95 -2.48 -10.30 -14.59
N ASP A 96 -3.60 -9.72 -15.00
CA ASP A 96 -3.97 -8.33 -14.78
C ASP A 96 -5.16 -8.28 -13.80
N ASP A 97 -5.02 -8.93 -12.62
CA ASP A 97 -6.09 -8.95 -11.63
C ASP A 97 -5.92 -7.81 -10.64
N VAL A 98 -6.88 -6.90 -10.66
CA VAL A 98 -6.92 -5.75 -9.75
C VAL A 98 -7.85 -6.05 -8.59
N VAL A 99 -7.31 -6.00 -7.37
CA VAL A 99 -8.07 -6.17 -6.12
C VAL A 99 -8.26 -4.82 -5.45
N ARG A 100 -9.48 -4.32 -5.45
CA ARG A 100 -9.84 -3.08 -4.74
C ARG A 100 -10.35 -3.40 -3.36
N ILE A 101 -9.68 -2.90 -2.34
CA ILE A 101 -10.00 -3.15 -0.95
C ILE A 101 -10.28 -1.82 -0.25
N SER A 102 -11.36 -1.78 0.53
CA SER A 102 -11.55 -0.69 1.49
C SER A 102 -11.81 -1.23 2.90
N ALA A 103 -11.25 -0.52 3.90
CA ALA A 103 -11.45 -0.81 5.31
C ALA A 103 -11.19 0.43 6.17
N PRO A 104 -11.72 0.49 7.42
CA PRO A 104 -11.52 1.64 8.32
C PRO A 104 -10.09 1.81 8.79
N THR A 105 -9.35 0.72 8.91
CA THR A 105 -7.94 0.70 9.34
C THR A 105 -7.18 -0.46 8.71
N LEU A 106 -5.86 -0.35 8.72
CA LEU A 106 -4.95 -1.38 8.23
C LEU A 106 -3.73 -1.46 9.15
N GLU A 107 -3.52 -2.58 9.81
CA GLU A 107 -2.46 -2.78 10.81
C GLU A 107 -1.29 -3.61 10.28
N ALA A 108 -1.56 -4.50 9.32
CA ALA A 108 -0.52 -5.32 8.75
C ALA A 108 -0.75 -5.67 7.28
N LEU A 109 0.36 -5.72 6.55
CA LEU A 109 0.48 -6.25 5.19
C LEU A 109 1.46 -7.42 5.22
N LYS A 110 1.07 -8.54 4.63
CA LYS A 110 1.96 -9.67 4.40
C LYS A 110 1.82 -10.15 2.97
N PHE A 111 2.88 -9.98 2.19
CA PHE A 111 2.89 -10.27 0.78
C PHE A 111 4.01 -11.23 0.42
N ASP A 112 3.64 -12.28 -0.32
CA ASP A 112 4.55 -13.28 -0.86
C ASP A 112 4.33 -13.34 -2.38
N ALA A 113 5.33 -13.08 -3.17
CA ALA A 113 5.34 -13.04 -4.64
C ALA A 113 4.93 -11.69 -5.27
N ALA A 114 4.76 -11.65 -6.57
CA ALA A 114 4.61 -10.47 -7.41
C ALA A 114 3.32 -9.67 -7.08
N ILE A 115 3.40 -8.75 -6.12
CA ILE A 115 2.29 -7.90 -5.69
C ILE A 115 2.70 -6.45 -5.84
N GLU A 116 1.83 -5.67 -6.47
CA GLU A 116 1.85 -4.22 -6.44
C GLU A 116 0.75 -3.74 -5.47
N PHE A 117 1.13 -2.97 -4.46
CA PHE A 117 0.20 -2.42 -3.48
C PHE A 117 0.24 -0.90 -3.48
N GLU A 118 -0.89 -0.29 -3.73
CA GLU A 118 -1.04 1.15 -3.72
C GLU A 118 -2.04 1.64 -2.68
N ALA A 119 -1.70 2.74 -1.99
CA ALA A 119 -2.63 3.50 -1.16
C ALA A 119 -2.33 5.00 -1.24
N ASP A 120 -3.33 5.81 -1.62
CA ASP A 120 -3.16 7.26 -1.67
C ASP A 120 -3.08 7.89 -0.28
N THR A 121 -3.84 7.38 0.67
CA THR A 121 -3.86 7.89 2.05
C THR A 121 -4.08 6.73 3.02
N LEU A 122 -3.24 6.65 4.05
CA LEU A 122 -3.37 5.68 5.12
C LEU A 122 -3.02 6.33 6.47
N LYS A 123 -3.99 6.34 7.38
CA LYS A 123 -3.82 6.84 8.74
C LYS A 123 -4.02 5.72 9.75
N VAL A 124 -2.96 5.37 10.46
CA VAL A 124 -2.94 4.24 11.40
C VAL A 124 -2.09 4.56 12.62
N ASN A 125 -2.19 3.76 13.69
CA ASN A 125 -1.24 3.85 14.80
C ASN A 125 0.03 3.07 14.47
N ASP A 126 -0.13 1.81 14.20
CA ASP A 126 0.98 0.88 13.95
C ASP A 126 0.74 0.18 12.63
N LEU A 127 1.78 0.10 11.80
CA LEU A 127 1.75 -0.61 10.51
C LEU A 127 2.93 -1.56 10.45
N THR A 128 2.65 -2.84 10.28
CA THR A 128 3.66 -3.86 10.05
C THR A 128 3.59 -4.33 8.61
N ILE A 129 4.72 -4.33 7.92
CA ILE A 129 4.83 -4.79 6.54
C ILE A 129 5.86 -5.92 6.48
N THR A 130 5.42 -7.06 6.00
CA THR A 130 6.28 -8.19 5.65
C THR A 130 6.11 -8.48 4.18
N ALA A 131 7.16 -8.34 3.39
CA ALA A 131 7.09 -8.53 1.96
C ALA A 131 8.31 -9.31 1.45
N GLN A 132 8.08 -10.35 0.64
CA GLN A 132 9.13 -11.19 0.09
C GLN A 132 8.95 -11.37 -1.39
N ALA A 133 10.07 -11.34 -2.12
CA ALA A 133 10.12 -11.46 -3.58
C ALA A 133 9.27 -10.39 -4.30
N ALA A 134 9.69 -9.85 -5.37
CA ALA A 134 9.00 -8.98 -6.35
C ALA A 134 7.71 -8.28 -5.84
N VAL A 135 7.75 -7.66 -4.67
CA VAL A 135 6.65 -6.85 -4.12
C VAL A 135 7.01 -5.38 -4.24
N GLU A 136 6.09 -4.57 -4.71
CA GLU A 136 6.18 -3.11 -4.74
C GLU A 136 5.09 -2.51 -3.87
N ILE A 137 5.46 -1.56 -2.99
CA ILE A 137 4.51 -0.90 -2.08
C ILE A 137 4.66 0.62 -2.19
N ASP A 138 3.62 1.28 -2.68
CA ASP A 138 3.50 2.73 -2.76
C ASP A 138 2.41 3.26 -1.81
N ILE A 139 2.81 4.11 -0.85
CA ILE A 139 1.88 4.81 0.04
C ILE A 139 2.20 6.31 0.06
N LYS A 140 1.34 7.11 -0.60
CA LYS A 140 1.61 8.54 -0.87
C LYS A 140 1.42 9.45 0.33
N ASN A 141 0.44 9.17 1.21
CA ASN A 141 0.14 9.99 2.39
C ASN A 141 -0.04 9.11 3.63
N LEU A 142 1.05 8.51 4.10
CA LEU A 142 1.06 7.69 5.30
C LEU A 142 1.16 8.55 6.55
N GLN A 143 0.25 8.36 7.48
CA GLN A 143 0.31 8.95 8.82
C GLN A 143 0.30 7.83 9.85
N ALA A 144 1.43 7.55 10.45
CA ALA A 144 1.56 6.45 11.41
C ALA A 144 2.29 6.89 12.69
N ARG A 145 2.07 6.17 13.78
CA ARG A 145 2.93 6.28 14.96
C ARG A 145 4.19 5.44 14.74
N ASN A 146 4.02 4.17 14.46
CA ASN A 146 5.12 3.25 14.26
C ASN A 146 4.93 2.49 12.94
N ILE A 147 6.02 2.32 12.23
CA ILE A 147 6.09 1.52 11.00
C ILE A 147 7.22 0.51 11.18
N THR A 148 6.92 -0.75 10.98
CA THR A 148 7.89 -1.84 10.98
C THR A 148 7.89 -2.52 9.62
N ILE A 149 9.06 -2.63 9.00
CA ILE A 149 9.25 -3.28 7.70
C ILE A 149 10.26 -4.41 7.86
N ASP A 150 9.89 -5.59 7.42
CA ASP A 150 10.79 -6.76 7.28
C ASP A 150 10.57 -7.34 5.87
N ALA A 151 11.47 -6.98 4.95
CA ALA A 151 11.18 -7.23 3.55
C ALA A 151 12.42 -7.36 2.66
N ALA A 152 12.25 -8.10 1.56
CA ALA A 152 13.16 -8.15 0.42
C ALA A 152 12.41 -7.68 -0.83
N SER A 153 12.17 -6.35 -0.96
CA SER A 153 11.17 -5.77 -1.86
C SER A 153 11.42 -4.28 -2.08
N GLU A 154 10.58 -3.64 -2.90
CA GLU A 154 10.64 -2.21 -3.21
C GLU A 154 9.54 -1.42 -2.48
N PHE A 155 9.92 -0.24 -1.96
CA PHE A 155 9.01 0.65 -1.23
C PHE A 155 9.17 2.10 -1.64
N ASP A 156 8.07 2.79 -1.93
CA ASP A 156 7.98 4.26 -1.97
C ASP A 156 6.97 4.75 -0.93
N LEU A 157 7.50 5.37 0.14
CA LEU A 157 6.69 5.80 1.26
C LEU A 157 6.82 7.31 1.48
N ALA A 158 5.69 8.01 1.50
CA ALA A 158 5.65 9.43 1.81
C ALA A 158 4.61 9.75 2.89
N GLY A 159 4.86 10.80 3.69
CA GLY A 159 3.96 11.21 4.77
C GLY A 159 4.67 11.56 6.06
N THR A 160 4.15 11.09 7.19
CA THR A 160 4.70 11.39 8.53
C THR A 160 4.64 10.18 9.45
N CYS A 161 5.67 10.02 10.31
CA CYS A 161 5.62 9.02 11.38
C CYS A 161 6.40 9.48 12.64
N ASN A 162 6.20 8.79 13.75
CA ASN A 162 7.10 8.93 14.88
C ASN A 162 8.31 8.03 14.71
N LYS A 163 8.10 6.75 14.39
CA LYS A 163 9.17 5.78 14.27
C LYS A 163 9.03 4.93 13.02
N LEU A 164 10.15 4.80 12.28
CA LEU A 164 10.35 3.83 11.21
C LEU A 164 11.45 2.85 11.66
N ASP A 165 11.14 1.56 11.60
CA ASP A 165 12.08 0.46 11.85
C ASP A 165 12.03 -0.49 10.64
N ALA A 166 13.09 -0.47 9.82
CA ALA A 166 13.11 -1.23 8.57
C ALA A 166 14.33 -2.16 8.50
N THR A 167 14.05 -3.43 8.35
CA THR A 167 15.01 -4.48 8.02
C THR A 167 14.83 -4.88 6.55
N LEU A 168 15.81 -4.56 5.74
CA LEU A 168 15.81 -4.81 4.31
C LEU A 168 16.64 -6.06 4.01
N GLY A 169 16.05 -7.03 3.37
CA GLY A 169 16.70 -8.25 2.92
C GLY A 169 17.64 -8.00 1.74
N THR A 170 17.90 -9.02 0.95
CA THR A 170 18.75 -8.94 -0.22
C THR A 170 18.06 -8.19 -1.37
N ALA A 171 18.79 -7.30 -2.05
CA ALA A 171 18.36 -6.56 -3.25
C ALA A 171 17.06 -5.75 -3.04
N SER A 172 16.91 -5.17 -1.86
CA SER A 172 15.74 -4.33 -1.52
C SER A 172 16.00 -2.86 -1.82
N GLU A 173 14.93 -2.13 -2.13
CA GLU A 173 14.96 -0.69 -2.27
C GLU A 173 13.91 -0.02 -1.36
N LEU A 174 14.33 0.96 -0.56
CA LEU A 174 13.45 1.75 0.28
C LEU A 174 13.61 3.24 -0.04
N THR A 175 12.61 3.82 -0.66
CA THR A 175 12.48 5.26 -0.87
C THR A 175 11.50 5.84 0.15
N ALA A 176 12.02 6.35 1.26
CA ALA A 176 11.24 6.93 2.37
C ALA A 176 11.77 8.31 2.82
N ASN A 177 12.48 9.03 1.95
CA ASN A 177 12.98 10.37 2.26
C ASN A 177 11.87 11.44 2.34
N LYS A 178 10.70 11.15 1.77
CA LYS A 178 9.48 11.96 1.89
C LYS A 178 8.60 11.55 3.07
N LEU A 179 8.90 10.44 3.74
CA LEU A 179 8.23 10.01 4.97
C LEU A 179 8.92 10.67 6.17
N LYS A 180 8.34 11.75 6.69
CA LYS A 180 8.95 12.59 7.74
C LYS A 180 8.78 11.96 9.13
N CYS A 181 9.72 11.10 9.52
CA CYS A 181 9.74 10.44 10.82
C CYS A 181 10.61 11.20 11.82
N ARG A 182 10.32 11.07 13.10
CA ARG A 182 11.17 11.59 14.18
C ARG A 182 12.38 10.68 14.38
N GLU A 183 12.13 9.39 14.47
CA GLU A 183 13.16 8.37 14.67
C GLU A 183 13.13 7.37 13.50
N THR A 184 14.31 6.99 13.05
CA THR A 184 14.45 6.01 11.95
C THR A 184 15.59 5.05 12.26
N ARG A 185 15.30 3.76 12.12
CA ARG A 185 16.28 2.68 12.14
C ARG A 185 16.22 1.93 10.82
N ILE A 186 17.35 1.80 10.16
CA ILE A 186 17.50 1.03 8.92
C ILE A 186 18.59 -0.02 9.11
N GLU A 187 18.25 -1.25 8.81
CA GLU A 187 19.18 -2.36 8.63
C GLU A 187 19.09 -2.82 7.18
N ALA A 188 20.04 -2.41 6.35
CA ALA A 188 20.12 -2.80 4.96
C ALA A 188 20.97 -4.06 4.82
N GLY A 189 20.38 -5.12 4.28
CA GLY A 189 21.05 -6.37 3.97
C GLY A 189 21.95 -6.29 2.74
N PHE A 190 22.23 -7.44 2.12
CA PHE A 190 23.10 -7.50 0.95
C PHE A 190 22.52 -6.80 -0.29
N ALA A 191 23.32 -5.95 -0.94
CA ALA A 191 22.99 -5.25 -2.20
C ALA A 191 21.67 -4.42 -2.12
N SER A 192 21.39 -3.84 -0.96
CA SER A 192 20.17 -3.08 -0.71
C SER A 192 20.41 -1.58 -0.65
N ASN A 193 19.43 -0.79 -1.07
CA ASN A 193 19.48 0.65 -1.02
C ASN A 193 18.36 1.21 -0.17
N ALA A 194 18.67 2.14 0.71
CA ALA A 194 17.67 2.85 1.51
C ALA A 194 17.92 4.36 1.50
N HIS A 195 16.86 5.12 1.24
CA HIS A 195 16.86 6.56 1.44
C HIS A 195 15.70 6.93 2.37
N ALA A 196 16.00 7.24 3.62
CA ALA A 196 15.01 7.53 4.65
C ALA A 196 15.20 8.94 5.23
N TYR A 197 14.27 9.36 6.10
CA TYR A 197 14.30 10.65 6.79
C TYR A 197 14.21 10.44 8.30
N ALA A 198 14.99 11.23 9.05
CA ALA A 198 14.85 11.33 10.49
C ALA A 198 15.10 12.77 10.94
N SER A 199 14.30 13.30 11.89
CA SER A 199 14.52 14.65 12.45
C SER A 199 15.20 14.66 13.82
N GLU A 200 15.15 13.56 14.57
CA GLU A 200 15.68 13.50 15.93
C GLU A 200 16.76 12.43 16.07
N LYS A 201 16.46 11.19 15.70
CA LYS A 201 17.37 10.06 15.85
C LYS A 201 17.41 9.19 14.64
N ALA A 202 18.60 8.81 14.19
CA ALA A 202 18.79 7.81 13.14
C ALA A 202 19.83 6.77 13.55
N ILE A 203 19.52 5.51 13.26
CA ILE A 203 20.44 4.39 13.32
C ILE A 203 20.46 3.76 11.95
N ALA A 204 21.61 3.71 11.30
CA ALA A 204 21.75 3.23 9.94
C ALA A 204 22.86 2.19 9.86
N ASN A 205 22.49 0.96 9.49
CA ASN A 205 23.41 -0.15 9.29
C ASN A 205 23.36 -0.56 7.83
N ALA A 206 24.49 -0.52 7.14
CA ALA A 206 24.62 -0.98 5.77
C ALA A 206 25.44 -2.26 5.71
N GLY A 207 24.82 -3.34 5.26
CA GLY A 207 25.48 -4.59 4.94
C GLY A 207 26.28 -4.52 3.64
N MET A 208 26.88 -5.62 3.24
CA MET A 208 27.76 -5.69 2.07
C MET A 208 27.08 -5.20 0.79
N ALA A 209 27.78 -4.35 0.02
CA ALA A 209 27.32 -3.73 -1.23
C ALA A 209 26.03 -2.90 -1.08
N SER A 210 25.74 -2.36 0.10
CA SER A 210 24.52 -1.63 0.40
C SER A 210 24.76 -0.15 0.65
N THR A 211 23.73 0.66 0.38
CA THR A 211 23.80 2.11 0.61
C THR A 211 22.62 2.56 1.45
N VAL A 212 22.90 3.26 2.56
CA VAL A 212 21.87 3.91 3.38
C VAL A 212 22.12 5.42 3.40
N ARG A 213 21.10 6.19 3.02
CA ARG A 213 21.12 7.65 3.08
C ARG A 213 20.05 8.14 4.03
N ILE A 214 20.42 9.01 4.97
CA ILE A 214 19.48 9.61 5.91
C ILE A 214 19.40 11.11 5.67
N SER A 215 18.21 11.61 5.36
CA SER A 215 17.87 13.02 5.25
C SER A 215 17.32 13.55 6.59
N GLY A 216 17.18 14.89 6.73
CA GLY A 216 16.49 15.54 7.86
C GLY A 216 17.38 15.97 9.02
N ARG A 217 18.70 15.73 8.96
CA ARG A 217 19.70 16.21 9.94
C ARG A 217 19.36 15.80 11.38
N PRO A 218 19.26 14.50 11.68
CA PRO A 218 18.97 14.02 13.03
C PRO A 218 20.03 14.50 14.03
N ARG A 219 19.61 14.81 15.26
CA ARG A 219 20.52 15.25 16.33
C ARG A 219 21.38 14.12 16.86
N ASP A 220 20.84 12.90 16.83
CA ASP A 220 21.52 11.67 17.24
C ASP A 220 21.61 10.76 16.00
N PHE A 221 22.83 10.56 15.54
CA PHE A 221 23.10 9.72 14.37
C PHE A 221 24.15 8.67 14.70
N THR A 222 23.76 7.42 14.53
CA THR A 222 24.66 6.26 14.68
C THR A 222 24.69 5.50 13.37
N GLU A 223 25.89 5.24 12.88
CA GLU A 223 26.08 4.47 11.66
C GLU A 223 27.01 3.28 11.89
N THR A 224 26.75 2.21 11.16
CA THR A 224 27.61 1.04 11.03
C THR A 224 27.57 0.56 9.60
N HIS A 225 28.69 0.15 9.04
CA HIS A 225 28.76 -0.40 7.70
C HIS A 225 29.83 -1.47 7.60
N ASP A 226 29.62 -2.42 6.73
CA ASP A 226 30.58 -3.47 6.42
C ASP A 226 31.75 -2.91 5.59
N ARG A 227 32.88 -3.61 5.60
CA ARG A 227 34.09 -3.18 4.87
C ARG A 227 34.02 -3.39 3.35
N PHE A 228 32.99 -4.08 2.87
CA PHE A 228 32.86 -4.46 1.46
C PHE A 228 31.83 -3.58 0.75
N ASP A 229 32.30 -2.47 0.20
CA ASP A 229 31.54 -1.56 -0.67
C ASP A 229 30.17 -1.15 -0.12
N SER A 230 30.10 -0.94 1.20
CA SER A 230 28.91 -0.44 1.87
C SER A 230 29.07 1.03 2.26
N LYS A 231 27.99 1.78 2.23
CA LYS A 231 27.99 3.21 2.49
C LYS A 231 26.81 3.65 3.34
N VAL A 232 27.11 4.41 4.39
CA VAL A 232 26.12 5.19 5.13
C VAL A 232 26.45 6.67 4.97
N SER A 233 25.44 7.52 4.79
CA SER A 233 25.65 8.97 4.67
C SER A 233 24.43 9.77 5.11
N LEU A 234 24.68 10.97 5.61
CA LEU A 234 23.65 11.99 5.71
C LEU A 234 23.46 12.66 4.35
N ALA A 235 22.21 12.90 3.96
CA ALA A 235 21.84 13.67 2.79
C ALA A 235 21.30 15.04 3.20
N ASP A 236 21.61 16.06 2.42
CA ASP A 236 21.17 17.45 2.64
C ASP A 236 19.65 17.63 2.42
#